data_4ac32412ce02bab2d3a0733166e81e52
#
_entry.id   4ac32412ce02bab2d3a0733166e81e52
#
_cell.length_a   1.000
_cell.length_b   1.000
_cell.length_c   1.000
_cell.angle_alpha   90.00
_cell.angle_beta   90.00
_cell.angle_gamma   90.00
#
_symmetry.space_group_name_H-M   'P 1'
#
loop_
_entity.id
_entity.type
_entity.pdbx_description
1 polymer ?
#
loop_
_entity_poly.entity_id
_entity_poly.type
_entity_poly.pdbx_seq_one_letter_code
_entity_poly.pdbx_strand_id
1 'polypeptide(L)'
;MKMGMFDTIRSSYDLGPGFNKELQTKDLSGLCECFWIDPEGKLFKIDYTGTQDWEKTPDKERKGPLDVYRSVPNGQRGRVCPYIMNGTIEVYPSKWTAYYAPFPRKLITFKDGIILVESDTSDSLWKERYDSLKRWVKQHYET
;
A
#
# COMPACT_ATOMS: atom_id res chain seq x y z
N MET A 1 1.66 -8.12 -18.32
CA MET A 1 2.12 -8.15 -16.92
C MET A 1 1.73 -6.85 -16.22
N LYS A 2 0.94 -6.97 -15.19
CA LYS A 2 0.60 -5.79 -14.40
C LYS A 2 1.81 -5.35 -13.61
N MET A 3 2.38 -4.25 -13.98
CA MET A 3 3.47 -3.66 -13.24
C MET A 3 2.96 -3.08 -11.93
N GLY A 4 3.21 -3.81 -10.83
CA GLY A 4 3.21 -3.25 -9.50
C GLY A 4 2.06 -2.35 -9.08
N MET A 5 0.85 -2.59 -9.61
CA MET A 5 -0.32 -1.85 -9.14
C MET A 5 -0.66 -2.34 -7.74
N PHE A 6 -0.61 -1.44 -6.80
CA PHE A 6 -0.90 -1.72 -5.40
C PHE A 6 -1.79 -0.61 -4.85
N ASP A 7 -2.49 -0.95 -3.78
CA ASP A 7 -3.26 0.01 -3.02
C ASP A 7 -2.43 0.51 -1.84
N THR A 8 -2.73 1.71 -1.38
CA THR A 8 -2.08 2.32 -0.23
C THR A 8 -2.98 2.24 0.98
N ILE A 9 -2.44 1.85 2.13
CA ILE A 9 -3.16 1.80 3.38
C ILE A 9 -2.43 2.66 4.40
N ARG A 10 -3.17 3.50 5.11
CA ARG A 10 -2.67 4.18 6.30
C ARG A 10 -3.43 3.63 7.50
N SER A 11 -2.71 3.25 8.53
CA SER A 11 -3.33 2.68 9.72
C SER A 11 -3.16 3.61 10.92
N SER A 12 -4.29 3.95 11.52
CA SER A 12 -4.34 4.58 12.84
C SER A 12 -4.45 3.53 13.95
N TYR A 13 -4.72 2.29 13.58
CA TYR A 13 -4.62 1.14 14.46
C TYR A 13 -3.17 0.73 14.60
N ASP A 14 -2.73 0.41 15.80
CA ASP A 14 -1.34 0.05 16.05
C ASP A 14 -1.03 -1.35 15.52
N LEU A 15 -0.35 -1.41 14.39
CA LEU A 15 0.10 -2.65 13.76
C LEU A 15 1.53 -3.04 14.17
N GLY A 16 2.13 -2.29 15.08
CA GLY A 16 3.48 -2.55 15.55
C GLY A 16 4.54 -1.70 14.87
N PRO A 17 5.79 -1.78 15.35
CA PRO A 17 6.88 -0.96 14.82
C PRO A 17 7.10 -1.18 13.33
N GLY A 18 7.23 -0.10 12.57
CA GLY A 18 7.43 -0.13 11.12
C GLY A 18 6.14 -0.22 10.30
N PHE A 19 4.99 -0.44 10.93
CA PHE A 19 3.70 -0.58 10.25
C PHE A 19 2.74 0.58 10.53
N ASN A 20 3.17 1.62 11.25
CA ASN A 20 2.35 2.79 11.56
C ASN A 20 2.59 3.94 10.58
N LYS A 21 3.10 3.64 9.40
CA LYS A 21 3.32 4.56 8.30
C LYS A 21 2.49 4.12 7.12
N GLU A 22 2.75 4.70 5.96
CA GLU A 22 2.12 4.29 4.73
C GLU A 22 2.48 2.85 4.39
N LEU A 23 1.48 2.04 4.16
CA LEU A 23 1.61 0.64 3.79
C LEU A 23 1.08 0.41 2.38
N GLN A 24 1.53 -0.68 1.77
CA GLN A 24 1.08 -1.13 0.47
C GLN A 24 0.49 -2.53 0.58
N THR A 25 -0.45 -2.83 -0.30
CA THR A 25 -1.00 -4.18 -0.45
C THR A 25 -1.41 -4.41 -1.89
N LYS A 26 -1.33 -5.65 -2.34
CA LYS A 26 -1.83 -6.08 -3.65
C LYS A 26 -3.12 -6.88 -3.54
N ASP A 27 -3.62 -7.06 -2.32
CA ASP A 27 -4.70 -7.98 -2.02
C ASP A 27 -6.07 -7.30 -1.88
N LEU A 28 -6.17 -6.01 -2.14
CA LEU A 28 -7.43 -5.28 -2.18
C LEU A 28 -7.88 -5.07 -3.62
N SER A 29 -8.08 -3.83 -4.05
CA SER A 29 -8.58 -3.58 -5.40
C SER A 29 -7.52 -3.73 -6.50
N GLY A 30 -6.26 -3.45 -6.18
CA GLY A 30 -5.18 -3.40 -7.16
C GLY A 30 -5.29 -2.24 -8.15
N LEU A 31 -6.07 -1.21 -7.83
CA LEU A 31 -6.36 -0.08 -8.70
C LEU A 31 -5.72 1.23 -8.21
N CYS A 32 -4.69 1.14 -7.40
CA CYS A 32 -4.01 2.31 -6.82
C CYS A 32 -4.96 3.16 -5.96
N GLU A 33 -5.84 2.52 -5.23
CA GLU A 33 -6.78 3.19 -4.33
C GLU A 33 -6.16 3.42 -2.96
N CYS A 34 -6.77 4.30 -2.18
CA CYS A 34 -6.33 4.63 -0.83
C CYS A 34 -7.31 4.08 0.18
N PHE A 35 -6.78 3.46 1.23
CA PHE A 35 -7.54 2.88 2.33
C PHE A 35 -7.03 3.42 3.66
N TRP A 36 -7.87 3.35 4.67
CA TRP A 36 -7.53 3.76 6.02
C TRP A 36 -8.10 2.77 7.01
N ILE A 37 -7.29 2.41 8.00
CA ILE A 37 -7.73 1.61 9.14
C ILE A 37 -7.84 2.57 10.32
N ASP A 38 -9.02 2.68 10.93
CA ASP A 38 -9.23 3.57 12.05
C ASP A 38 -8.62 3.01 13.34
N PRO A 39 -8.58 3.80 14.44
CA PRO A 39 -7.98 3.32 15.70
C PRO A 39 -8.66 2.07 16.28
N GLU A 40 -9.88 1.77 15.89
CA GLU A 40 -10.61 0.59 16.34
C GLU A 40 -10.41 -0.63 15.43
N GLY A 41 -9.65 -0.48 14.34
CA GLY A 41 -9.38 -1.57 13.41
C GLY A 41 -10.40 -1.72 12.29
N LYS A 42 -11.25 -0.72 12.05
CA LYS A 42 -12.19 -0.72 10.94
C LYS A 42 -11.53 -0.24 9.67
N LEU A 43 -11.81 -0.93 8.57
CA LEU A 43 -11.26 -0.59 7.25
C LEU A 43 -12.22 0.34 6.50
N PHE A 44 -11.64 1.40 5.95
CA PHE A 44 -12.34 2.37 5.12
C PHE A 44 -11.62 2.54 3.80
N LYS A 45 -12.38 2.85 2.77
CA LYS A 45 -11.86 3.28 1.48
C LYS A 45 -12.07 4.79 1.36
N ILE A 46 -11.08 5.48 0.83
CA ILE A 46 -11.22 6.91 0.56
C ILE A 46 -11.68 7.09 -0.88
N ASP A 47 -12.90 7.60 -1.05
CA ASP A 47 -13.49 7.82 -2.35
C ASP A 47 -13.24 9.27 -2.78
N TYR A 48 -12.43 9.42 -3.82
CA TYR A 48 -12.09 10.72 -4.38
C TYR A 48 -12.99 11.11 -5.55
N THR A 49 -14.07 10.39 -5.81
CA THR A 49 -15.02 10.70 -6.87
C THR A 49 -15.56 12.13 -6.69
N GLY A 50 -15.51 12.91 -7.74
CA GLY A 50 -16.00 14.30 -7.71
C GLY A 50 -15.06 15.30 -7.07
N THR A 51 -13.84 14.90 -6.70
CA THR A 51 -12.85 15.81 -6.10
C THR A 51 -11.96 16.47 -7.14
N GLN A 52 -12.07 16.05 -8.39
CA GLN A 52 -11.23 16.54 -9.48
C GLN A 52 -12.10 17.09 -10.60
N ASP A 53 -11.68 18.20 -11.16
CA ASP A 53 -12.26 18.77 -12.37
C ASP A 53 -11.25 18.67 -13.50
N TRP A 54 -11.75 18.72 -14.72
CA TRP A 54 -10.91 18.77 -15.90
C TRP A 54 -10.80 20.23 -16.38
N GLU A 55 -9.57 20.69 -16.63
CA GLU A 55 -9.34 21.99 -17.22
C GLU A 55 -8.42 21.84 -18.43
N LYS A 56 -8.51 22.81 -19.33
CA LYS A 56 -7.63 22.85 -20.50
C LYS A 56 -6.21 23.16 -20.03
N THR A 57 -5.27 22.31 -20.42
CA THR A 57 -3.86 22.53 -20.11
C THR A 57 -3.36 23.79 -20.84
N PRO A 58 -2.77 24.77 -20.14
CA PRO A 58 -2.16 25.92 -20.82
C PRO A 58 -1.12 25.49 -21.85
N ASP A 59 -1.08 26.16 -23.00
CA ASP A 59 -0.19 25.77 -24.09
C ASP A 59 1.28 25.66 -23.65
N LYS A 60 1.69 26.52 -22.75
CA LYS A 60 3.07 26.55 -22.23
C LYS A 60 3.42 25.31 -21.37
N GLU A 61 2.42 24.63 -20.84
CA GLU A 61 2.60 23.51 -19.95
C GLU A 61 2.34 22.17 -20.61
N ARG A 62 1.95 22.17 -21.87
CA ARG A 62 1.67 20.93 -22.61
C ARG A 62 2.96 20.16 -22.85
N LYS A 63 2.94 18.88 -22.48
CA LYS A 63 4.08 17.99 -22.67
C LYS A 63 3.98 17.12 -23.90
N GLY A 64 2.84 17.12 -24.58
CA GLY A 64 2.60 16.33 -25.77
C GLY A 64 1.22 16.58 -26.38
N PRO A 65 0.92 15.96 -27.53
CA PRO A 65 -0.34 16.22 -28.24
C PRO A 65 -1.57 15.69 -27.49
N LEU A 66 -1.41 14.77 -26.57
CA LEU A 66 -2.51 14.22 -25.76
C LEU A 66 -2.74 14.99 -24.46
N ASP A 67 -1.86 15.91 -24.11
CA ASP A 67 -1.96 16.69 -22.88
C ASP A 67 -2.81 17.95 -23.10
N VAL A 68 -4.05 17.74 -23.57
CA VAL A 68 -4.98 18.84 -23.86
C VAL A 68 -5.76 19.25 -22.60
N TYR A 69 -6.10 18.27 -21.77
CA TYR A 69 -6.82 18.49 -20.52
C TYR A 69 -6.07 17.85 -19.39
N ARG A 70 -6.17 18.46 -18.21
CA ARG A 70 -5.59 17.90 -17.00
C ARG A 70 -6.63 17.85 -15.89
N SER A 71 -6.46 16.88 -15.00
CA SER A 71 -7.26 16.78 -13.79
C SER A 71 -6.68 17.69 -12.71
N VAL A 72 -7.54 18.50 -12.10
CA VAL A 72 -7.12 19.42 -11.04
C VAL A 72 -8.05 19.27 -9.84
N PRO A 73 -7.52 19.40 -8.60
CA PRO A 73 -8.38 19.42 -7.42
C PRO A 73 -9.38 20.57 -7.47
N ASN A 74 -10.62 20.30 -7.14
CA ASN A 74 -11.69 21.30 -7.18
C ASN A 74 -12.10 21.83 -5.80
N GLY A 75 -11.33 21.53 -4.76
CA GLY A 75 -11.62 21.94 -3.40
C GLY A 75 -12.58 21.02 -2.66
N GLN A 76 -13.16 20.05 -3.33
CA GLN A 76 -13.99 19.04 -2.68
C GLN A 76 -13.12 17.99 -2.01
N ARG A 77 -13.53 17.56 -0.81
CA ARG A 77 -12.80 16.51 -0.09
C ARG A 77 -13.33 15.14 -0.48
N GLY A 78 -12.43 14.15 -0.49
CA GLY A 78 -12.83 12.78 -0.65
C GLY A 78 -13.70 12.31 0.51
N ARG A 79 -14.48 11.26 0.27
CA ARG A 79 -15.35 10.67 1.28
C ARG A 79 -14.72 9.42 1.84
N VAL A 80 -14.82 9.23 3.15
CA VAL A 80 -14.38 8.04 3.84
C VAL A 80 -15.56 7.09 3.96
N CYS A 81 -15.48 5.98 3.24
CA CYS A 81 -16.58 5.01 3.17
C CYS A 81 -16.14 3.69 3.79
N PRO A 82 -16.97 3.06 4.63
CA PRO A 82 -16.66 1.74 5.15
C PRO A 82 -16.41 0.74 4.02
N TYR A 83 -15.36 -0.03 4.15
CA TYR A 83 -15.03 -1.08 3.20
C TYR A 83 -15.21 -2.43 3.87
N ILE A 84 -16.32 -3.07 3.54
CA ILE A 84 -16.70 -4.34 4.17
C ILE A 84 -16.00 -5.47 3.42
N MET A 85 -14.96 -6.01 4.04
CA MET A 85 -14.28 -7.16 3.46
C MET A 85 -14.13 -8.26 4.49
N ASN A 86 -14.08 -9.48 3.98
CA ASN A 86 -13.79 -10.68 4.76
C ASN A 86 -12.61 -11.38 4.08
N GLY A 87 -11.57 -11.64 4.82
CA GLY A 87 -10.40 -12.31 4.29
C GLY A 87 -9.11 -11.74 4.83
N THR A 88 -8.01 -12.26 4.32
CA THR A 88 -6.66 -11.90 4.76
C THR A 88 -5.93 -11.15 3.67
N ILE A 89 -5.29 -10.05 4.05
CA ILE A 89 -4.42 -9.28 3.16
C ILE A 89 -3.00 -9.27 3.73
N GLU A 90 -2.03 -9.17 2.84
CA GLU A 90 -0.64 -8.95 3.22
C GLU A 90 -0.29 -7.49 3.00
N VAL A 91 0.24 -6.84 4.03
CA VAL A 91 0.67 -5.44 3.96
C VAL A 91 2.17 -5.33 4.23
N TYR A 92 2.78 -4.32 3.66
CA TYR A 92 4.20 -4.03 3.82
C TYR A 92 4.45 -2.53 3.74
N PRO A 93 5.49 -2.02 4.43
CA PRO A 93 5.81 -0.59 4.36
C PRO A 93 6.11 -0.15 2.92
N SER A 94 5.59 1.00 2.51
CA SER A 94 5.85 1.53 1.17
C SER A 94 7.29 2.01 1.00
N LYS A 95 7.96 2.36 2.08
CA LYS A 95 9.36 2.78 2.07
C LYS A 95 10.17 1.88 2.98
N TRP A 96 11.10 1.15 2.37
CA TRP A 96 12.04 0.32 3.09
C TRP A 96 13.42 0.54 2.52
N THR A 97 14.35 0.94 3.37
CA THR A 97 15.68 1.38 2.93
C THR A 97 16.81 0.40 3.28
N ALA A 98 16.54 -0.63 4.06
CA ALA A 98 17.55 -1.61 4.44
C ALA A 98 17.76 -2.64 3.34
N TYR A 99 18.86 -2.54 2.64
CA TYR A 99 19.10 -3.26 1.39
C TYR A 99 19.10 -4.80 1.53
N TYR A 100 19.58 -5.35 2.61
CA TYR A 100 19.61 -6.80 2.84
C TYR A 100 18.82 -7.24 4.06
N ALA A 101 18.07 -6.33 4.66
CA ALA A 101 17.21 -6.71 5.75
C ALA A 101 15.97 -7.46 5.26
N PRO A 102 15.44 -8.39 6.05
CA PRO A 102 14.17 -9.02 5.71
C PRO A 102 13.11 -7.95 5.52
N PHE A 103 12.40 -8.02 4.39
CA PHE A 103 11.34 -7.06 4.10
C PHE A 103 10.17 -7.34 5.05
N PRO A 104 9.81 -6.41 5.94
CA PRO A 104 8.75 -6.68 6.90
C PRO A 104 7.40 -6.78 6.20
N ARG A 105 6.64 -7.79 6.56
CA ARG A 105 5.30 -8.03 6.05
C ARG A 105 4.40 -8.43 7.20
N LYS A 106 3.13 -8.14 7.06
CA LYS A 106 2.13 -8.51 8.05
C LYS A 106 0.87 -9.01 7.36
N LEU A 107 0.30 -10.08 7.87
CA LEU A 107 -1.00 -10.57 7.46
C LEU A 107 -2.07 -9.99 8.37
N ILE A 108 -3.10 -9.42 7.79
CA ILE A 108 -4.23 -8.87 8.51
C ILE A 108 -5.49 -9.56 8.02
N THR A 109 -6.21 -10.19 8.93
CA THR A 109 -7.48 -10.83 8.63
C THR A 109 -8.61 -9.93 9.09
N PHE A 110 -9.51 -9.61 8.16
CA PHE A 110 -10.68 -8.81 8.43
C PHE A 110 -11.93 -9.68 8.45
N LYS A 111 -12.85 -9.36 9.33
CA LYS A 111 -14.22 -9.87 9.32
C LYS A 111 -15.17 -8.69 9.35
N ASP A 112 -16.02 -8.59 8.33
CA ASP A 112 -16.97 -7.48 8.15
C ASP A 112 -16.26 -6.11 8.19
N GLY A 113 -15.05 -6.05 7.61
CA GLY A 113 -14.25 -4.83 7.55
C GLY A 113 -13.56 -4.45 8.85
N ILE A 114 -13.54 -5.34 9.85
CA ILE A 114 -12.89 -5.10 11.15
C ILE A 114 -11.77 -6.10 11.33
N ILE A 115 -10.64 -5.64 11.86
CA ILE A 115 -9.50 -6.53 12.13
C ILE A 115 -9.91 -7.59 13.14
N LEU A 116 -9.78 -8.84 12.72
CA LEU A 116 -10.03 -10.00 13.55
C LEU A 116 -8.73 -10.51 14.17
N VAL A 117 -7.68 -10.63 13.34
CA VAL A 117 -6.38 -11.11 13.76
C VAL A 117 -5.30 -10.49 12.88
N GLU A 118 -4.12 -10.27 13.45
CA GLU A 118 -2.94 -9.83 12.72
C GLU A 118 -1.76 -10.72 13.10
N SER A 119 -0.88 -11.01 12.14
CA SER A 119 0.30 -11.82 12.39
C SER A 119 1.43 -11.42 11.45
N ASP A 120 2.66 -11.52 11.93
CA ASP A 120 3.81 -11.24 11.11
C ASP A 120 4.03 -12.37 10.11
N THR A 121 4.29 -12.00 8.85
CA THR A 121 4.71 -12.96 7.84
C THR A 121 6.22 -13.14 7.82
N SER A 122 6.93 -12.49 8.69
CA SER A 122 8.33 -12.79 8.94
C SER A 122 8.44 -14.13 9.67
N ASP A 123 7.58 -15.05 9.30
CA ASP A 123 7.66 -16.41 9.71
C ASP A 123 8.91 -17.09 9.11
N SER A 124 9.14 -18.31 9.48
CA SER A 124 10.32 -19.08 9.13
C SER A 124 10.69 -19.03 7.64
N LEU A 125 9.71 -18.95 6.74
CA LEU A 125 9.95 -18.96 5.31
C LEU A 125 10.72 -17.71 4.82
N TRP A 126 10.34 -16.54 5.29
CA TRP A 126 11.02 -15.29 4.94
C TRP A 126 12.43 -15.26 5.50
N LYS A 127 12.56 -15.69 6.75
CA LYS A 127 13.85 -15.79 7.41
C LYS A 127 14.76 -16.78 6.70
N GLU A 128 14.24 -17.92 6.31
CA GLU A 128 14.98 -18.92 5.53
C GLU A 128 15.45 -18.36 4.19
N ARG A 129 14.59 -17.66 3.47
CA ARG A 129 14.95 -17.05 2.19
C ARG A 129 16.02 -16.00 2.36
N TYR A 130 15.91 -15.18 3.36
CA TYR A 130 16.91 -14.16 3.66
C TYR A 130 18.25 -14.78 4.03
N ASP A 131 18.23 -15.75 4.93
CA ASP A 131 19.45 -16.44 5.35
C ASP A 131 20.10 -17.20 4.19
N SER A 132 19.30 -17.81 3.34
CA SER A 132 19.78 -18.48 2.14
C SER A 132 20.43 -17.51 1.16
N LEU A 133 19.80 -16.38 0.90
CA LEU A 133 20.34 -15.35 0.03
C LEU A 133 21.63 -14.78 0.60
N LYS A 134 21.67 -14.52 1.88
CA LYS A 134 22.85 -14.01 2.58
C LYS A 134 24.02 -14.97 2.46
N ARG A 135 23.78 -16.27 2.64
CA ARG A 135 24.81 -17.30 2.46
C ARG A 135 25.29 -17.35 1.03
N TRP A 136 24.36 -17.27 0.06
CA TRP A 136 24.72 -17.28 -1.36
C TRP A 136 25.62 -16.09 -1.72
N VAL A 137 25.26 -14.90 -1.27
CA VAL A 137 26.05 -13.68 -1.49
C VAL A 137 27.44 -13.84 -0.88
N LYS A 138 27.55 -14.36 0.33
CA LYS A 138 28.82 -14.58 1.00
C LYS A 138 29.71 -15.55 0.21
N GLN A 139 29.13 -16.61 -0.35
CA GLN A 139 29.89 -17.61 -1.11
C GLN A 139 30.36 -17.09 -2.47
N HIS A 140 29.63 -16.19 -3.09
CA HIS A 140 29.90 -15.76 -4.46
C HIS A 140 30.59 -14.40 -4.58
N TYR A 141 30.44 -13.54 -3.59
CA TYR A 141 30.93 -12.16 -3.67
C TYR A 141 31.83 -11.74 -2.50
N GLU A 142 31.80 -12.44 -1.41
CA GLU A 142 32.70 -12.19 -0.27
C GLU A 142 33.75 -13.28 -0.19
N THR A 143 34.98 -12.91 -0.41
CA THR A 143 36.11 -13.82 -0.25
C THR A 143 36.79 -13.64 1.08
#